data_95e2a584d4033ad0eaf182545194080d
#
_entry.id   95e2a584d4033ad0eaf182545194080d
#
_cell.length_a   1.000
_cell.length_b   1.000
_cell.length_c   1.000
_cell.angle_alpha   90.00
_cell.angle_beta   90.00
_cell.angle_gamma   90.00
#
_symmetry.space_group_name_H-M   'P 1'
#
loop_
_entity.id
_entity.type
_entity.pdbx_description
1 polymer ?
#
loop_
_entity_poly.entity_id
_entity_poly.type
_entity_poly.pdbx_seq_one_letter_code
_entity_poly.pdbx_strand_id
1 'polypeptide(L)'
;DSTNINFFNPSSYSRLSKGNTLMSLGLDSRFSFYEQAGVSEFKTSTMFDHFSLAFKATKRSGFAFGLKPYSNVGYEFSQSIFTGIDSVRYTYAGRGNLQDAYAGFAFAPISSSRSNLSFGANISYLFGFVSNERKSELLNAETNPGGLSLDLTRLSSFHYQLGAHFEHRIGKSNLILVGISIDPEQDFNGSLENSLYTSANIN
;
A
#
# COMPACT_ATOMS: atom_id res chain seq x y z
N ASP A 1 -9.27 -4.78 -20.18
CA ASP A 1 -8.09 -4.82 -21.03
C ASP A 1 -7.44 -6.19 -20.90
N SER A 2 -7.07 -6.81 -22.03
CA SER A 2 -6.47 -8.15 -22.04
C SER A 2 -4.93 -8.13 -21.91
N THR A 3 -4.37 -6.95 -21.81
CA THR A 3 -2.91 -6.69 -21.79
C THR A 3 -2.44 -6.05 -20.49
N ASN A 4 -3.34 -5.79 -19.53
CA ASN A 4 -3.01 -5.19 -18.25
C ASN A 4 -3.60 -6.01 -17.09
N ILE A 5 -2.85 -6.11 -16.01
CA ILE A 5 -3.28 -6.79 -14.78
C ILE A 5 -3.98 -5.76 -13.89
N ASN A 6 -5.30 -5.89 -13.72
CA ASN A 6 -6.06 -5.04 -12.81
C ASN A 6 -6.30 -5.79 -11.49
N PHE A 7 -5.40 -5.60 -10.53
CA PHE A 7 -5.51 -6.21 -9.20
C PHE A 7 -6.53 -5.53 -8.28
N PHE A 8 -7.12 -4.39 -8.69
CA PHE A 8 -8.22 -3.75 -7.96
C PHE A 8 -9.59 -4.42 -8.24
N ASN A 9 -9.71 -5.14 -9.36
CA ASN A 9 -10.90 -5.93 -9.64
C ASN A 9 -10.50 -7.32 -10.13
N PRO A 10 -10.53 -8.34 -9.25
CA PRO A 10 -10.05 -9.68 -9.58
C PRO A 10 -10.83 -10.35 -10.72
N SER A 11 -12.08 -9.96 -11.00
CA SER A 11 -12.85 -10.53 -12.11
C SER A 11 -12.21 -10.30 -13.50
N SER A 12 -11.31 -9.30 -13.58
CA SER A 12 -10.59 -8.94 -14.81
C SER A 12 -9.65 -10.06 -15.30
N TYR A 13 -9.17 -10.94 -14.42
CA TYR A 13 -8.19 -11.97 -14.79
C TYR A 13 -8.75 -12.99 -15.79
N SER A 14 -10.06 -13.19 -15.82
CA SER A 14 -10.71 -14.02 -16.84
C SER A 14 -10.61 -13.48 -18.26
N ARG A 15 -10.27 -12.19 -18.43
CA ARG A 15 -10.17 -11.49 -19.72
C ARG A 15 -8.77 -11.46 -20.33
N LEU A 16 -7.78 -11.97 -19.61
CA LEU A 16 -6.40 -12.06 -20.10
C LEU A 16 -6.33 -12.83 -21.42
N SER A 17 -5.36 -12.50 -22.25
CA SER A 17 -5.14 -13.17 -23.54
C SER A 17 -4.67 -14.60 -23.31
N LYS A 18 -5.23 -15.55 -24.08
CA LYS A 18 -4.85 -16.96 -23.97
C LYS A 18 -3.41 -17.17 -24.50
N GLY A 19 -2.65 -17.98 -23.76
CA GLY A 19 -1.29 -18.36 -24.14
C GLY A 19 -0.20 -17.38 -23.72
N ASN A 20 -0.58 -16.23 -23.16
CA ASN A 20 0.37 -15.24 -22.65
C ASN A 20 0.38 -15.24 -21.12
N THR A 21 1.57 -15.15 -20.57
CA THR A 21 1.80 -14.77 -19.18
C THR A 21 2.13 -13.28 -19.17
N LEU A 22 1.41 -12.51 -18.39
CA LEU A 22 1.69 -11.11 -18.19
C LEU A 22 2.50 -10.92 -16.91
N MET A 23 3.53 -10.12 -17.00
CA MET A 23 4.31 -9.65 -15.86
C MET A 23 4.23 -8.13 -15.82
N SER A 24 3.98 -7.57 -14.66
CA SER A 24 3.97 -6.14 -14.42
C SER A 24 4.87 -5.84 -13.22
N LEU A 25 5.72 -4.85 -13.38
CA LEU A 25 6.58 -4.30 -12.33
C LEU A 25 6.43 -2.79 -12.35
N GLY A 26 6.11 -2.21 -11.21
CA GLY A 26 5.96 -0.78 -11.03
C GLY A 26 6.94 -0.22 -10.00
N LEU A 27 7.44 0.99 -10.28
CA LEU A 27 8.18 1.83 -9.36
C LEU A 27 7.50 3.20 -9.35
N ASP A 28 7.23 3.74 -8.16
CA ASP A 28 6.73 5.11 -7.97
C ASP A 28 7.89 6.00 -7.56
N SER A 29 8.13 7.07 -8.33
CA SER A 29 9.13 8.07 -8.02
C SER A 29 8.47 9.42 -7.85
N ARG A 30 8.60 9.98 -6.65
CA ARG A 30 8.05 11.26 -6.27
C ARG A 30 9.16 12.30 -6.14
N PHE A 31 8.98 13.40 -6.85
CA PHE A 31 9.83 14.58 -6.78
C PHE A 31 9.05 15.66 -6.05
N SER A 32 9.58 16.15 -4.92
CA SER A 32 8.94 17.18 -4.10
C SER A 32 9.86 18.37 -3.97
N PHE A 33 9.32 19.54 -4.24
CA PHE A 33 9.99 20.80 -4.06
C PHE A 33 9.30 21.57 -2.93
N TYR A 34 10.04 21.90 -1.90
CA TYR A 34 9.57 22.65 -0.74
C TYR A 34 10.25 24.00 -0.73
N GLU A 35 9.46 25.06 -0.53
CA GLU A 35 9.99 26.42 -0.36
C GLU A 35 9.30 27.04 0.86
N GLN A 36 10.10 27.48 1.83
CA GLN A 36 9.63 28.18 3.01
C GLN A 36 10.64 29.25 3.44
N ALA A 37 10.19 30.50 3.60
CA ALA A 37 10.98 31.62 4.08
C ALA A 37 12.32 31.82 3.32
N GLY A 38 12.33 31.61 2.00
CA GLY A 38 13.52 31.79 1.15
C GLY A 38 14.49 30.58 1.18
N VAL A 39 14.16 29.50 1.89
CA VAL A 39 14.90 28.24 1.83
C VAL A 39 14.14 27.27 0.94
N SER A 40 14.80 26.72 -0.05
CA SER A 40 14.24 25.72 -0.94
C SER A 40 14.92 24.36 -0.73
N GLU A 41 14.14 23.31 -0.67
CA GLU A 41 14.59 21.93 -0.52
C GLU A 41 13.96 21.07 -1.59
N PHE A 42 14.79 20.26 -2.26
CA PHE A 42 14.36 19.27 -3.24
C PHE A 42 14.52 17.87 -2.65
N LYS A 43 13.41 17.12 -2.61
CA LYS A 43 13.41 15.71 -2.14
C LYS A 43 12.96 14.78 -3.24
N THR A 44 13.69 13.69 -3.38
CA THR A 44 13.32 12.57 -4.26
C THR A 44 13.08 11.34 -3.40
N SER A 45 11.95 10.69 -3.64
CA SER A 45 11.61 9.41 -3.02
C SER A 45 11.22 8.43 -4.12
N THR A 46 11.88 7.28 -4.16
CA THR A 46 11.53 6.18 -5.07
C THR A 46 11.11 4.99 -4.23
N MET A 47 9.95 4.43 -4.56
CA MET A 47 9.35 3.31 -3.85
C MET A 47 8.95 2.22 -4.83
N PHE A 48 8.92 0.99 -4.34
CA PHE A 48 8.29 -0.13 -5.01
C PHE A 48 6.77 0.11 -5.09
N ASP A 49 6.20 -0.01 -6.29
CA ASP A 49 4.76 0.17 -6.51
C ASP A 49 4.04 -1.19 -6.60
N HIS A 50 4.48 -2.08 -7.48
CA HIS A 50 3.92 -3.43 -7.52
C HIS A 50 4.79 -4.40 -8.32
N PHE A 51 4.59 -5.68 -8.02
CA PHE A 51 4.98 -6.79 -8.87
C PHE A 51 3.78 -7.71 -9.04
N SER A 52 3.45 -8.06 -10.26
CA SER A 52 2.31 -8.91 -10.57
C SER A 52 2.60 -9.85 -11.70
N LEU A 53 2.16 -11.08 -11.57
CA LEU A 53 2.13 -12.10 -12.62
C LEU A 53 0.70 -12.55 -12.82
N ALA A 54 0.28 -12.69 -14.08
CA ALA A 54 -1.05 -13.17 -14.39
C ALA A 54 -1.05 -14.01 -15.67
N PHE A 55 -1.88 -15.02 -15.69
CA PHE A 55 -2.02 -15.91 -16.83
C PHE A 55 -3.44 -16.45 -16.95
N LYS A 56 -3.81 -16.76 -18.17
CA LYS A 56 -5.10 -17.37 -18.47
C LYS A 56 -4.98 -18.89 -18.45
N ALA A 57 -5.65 -19.55 -17.51
CA ALA A 57 -5.61 -20.99 -17.38
C ALA A 57 -6.52 -21.71 -18.40
N THR A 58 -7.73 -21.18 -18.61
CA THR A 58 -8.69 -21.74 -19.58
C THR A 58 -9.29 -20.61 -20.45
N LYS A 59 -10.20 -20.94 -21.35
CA LYS A 59 -10.93 -19.91 -22.13
C LYS A 59 -11.76 -18.99 -21.22
N ARG A 60 -12.12 -19.42 -20.02
CA ARG A 60 -13.03 -18.72 -19.10
C ARG A 60 -12.42 -18.35 -17.75
N SER A 61 -11.21 -18.84 -17.45
CA SER A 61 -10.58 -18.62 -16.15
C SER A 61 -9.17 -18.08 -16.27
N GLY A 62 -8.78 -17.25 -15.30
CA GLY A 62 -7.45 -16.67 -15.17
C GLY A 62 -7.03 -16.59 -13.72
N PHE A 63 -5.72 -16.54 -13.53
CA PHE A 63 -5.06 -16.38 -12.24
C PHE A 63 -4.16 -15.16 -12.27
N ALA A 64 -4.01 -14.53 -11.11
CA ALA A 64 -3.00 -13.53 -10.89
C ALA A 64 -2.44 -13.67 -9.48
N PHE A 65 -1.18 -13.31 -9.30
CA PHE A 65 -0.55 -13.20 -7.99
C PHE A 65 0.51 -12.12 -8.03
N GLY A 66 0.80 -11.56 -6.88
CA GLY A 66 1.75 -10.47 -6.82
C GLY A 66 1.94 -9.91 -5.42
N LEU A 67 2.69 -8.83 -5.40
CA LEU A 67 3.00 -8.04 -4.23
C LEU A 67 2.76 -6.57 -4.56
N LYS A 68 2.09 -5.86 -3.68
CA LYS A 68 1.84 -4.42 -3.80
C LYS A 68 1.93 -3.74 -2.43
N PRO A 69 2.29 -2.47 -2.34
CA PRO A 69 2.18 -1.74 -1.09
C PRO A 69 0.69 -1.55 -0.74
N TYR A 70 0.39 -1.75 0.54
CA TYR A 70 -0.92 -1.45 1.12
C TYR A 70 -0.93 -0.04 1.72
N SER A 71 0.12 0.29 2.48
CA SER A 71 0.30 1.60 3.10
C SER A 71 1.79 1.90 3.25
N ASN A 72 2.14 3.17 3.19
CA ASN A 72 3.50 3.64 3.41
C ASN A 72 3.46 4.88 4.31
N VAL A 73 4.30 4.86 5.35
CA VAL A 73 4.45 5.97 6.29
C VAL A 73 5.88 6.47 6.23
N GLY A 74 6.05 7.75 5.97
CA GLY A 74 7.36 8.41 5.93
C GLY A 74 7.23 9.89 6.20
N TYR A 75 7.40 10.30 7.46
CA TYR A 75 7.43 11.69 7.85
C TYR A 75 8.47 11.92 8.95
N GLU A 76 9.04 13.12 8.97
CA GLU A 76 9.87 13.61 10.06
C GLU A 76 9.70 15.14 10.14
N PHE A 77 9.33 15.61 11.32
CA PHE A 77 9.27 17.04 11.60
C PHE A 77 9.74 17.33 13.02
N SER A 78 10.31 18.50 13.24
CA SER A 78 10.76 18.92 14.55
C SER A 78 10.24 20.32 14.88
N GLN A 79 10.00 20.55 16.18
CA GLN A 79 9.59 21.82 16.73
C GLN A 79 10.45 22.13 17.94
N SER A 80 10.97 23.35 18.02
CA SER A 80 11.68 23.83 19.21
C SER A 80 10.78 24.80 19.98
N ILE A 81 10.68 24.58 21.31
CA ILE A 81 9.89 25.40 22.21
C ILE A 81 10.82 25.94 23.28
N PHE A 82 10.81 27.26 23.49
CA PHE A 82 11.52 27.91 24.60
C PHE A 82 10.65 27.85 25.86
N THR A 83 11.17 27.26 26.93
CA THR A 83 10.44 27.05 28.21
C THR A 83 10.69 28.15 29.23
N GLY A 84 11.36 29.26 28.82
CA GLY A 84 11.73 30.37 29.71
C GLY A 84 13.13 30.22 30.33
N ILE A 85 13.69 29.03 30.39
CA ILE A 85 15.05 28.73 30.89
C ILE A 85 15.85 28.02 29.80
N ASP A 86 15.25 27.00 29.16
CA ASP A 86 15.87 26.16 28.14
C ASP A 86 15.02 26.04 26.89
N SER A 87 15.65 25.63 25.80
CA SER A 87 14.95 25.26 24.55
C SER A 87 14.86 23.74 24.45
N VAL A 88 13.65 23.25 24.27
CA VAL A 88 13.38 21.82 24.06
C VAL A 88 13.02 21.60 22.59
N ARG A 89 13.71 20.68 21.95
CA ARG A 89 13.38 20.20 20.61
C ARG A 89 12.58 18.91 20.72
N TYR A 90 11.40 18.92 20.11
CA TYR A 90 10.58 17.72 19.91
C TYR A 90 10.73 17.29 18.45
N THR A 91 11.10 16.03 18.23
CA THR A 91 11.15 15.41 16.91
C THR A 91 10.14 14.30 16.85
N TYR A 92 9.35 14.30 15.79
CA TYR A 92 8.35 13.29 15.49
C TYR A 92 8.72 12.65 14.16
N ALA A 93 8.92 11.35 14.14
CA ALA A 93 9.21 10.60 12.94
C ALA A 93 8.28 9.38 12.84
N GLY A 94 7.73 9.16 11.65
CA GLY A 94 6.97 7.97 11.33
C GLY A 94 7.64 7.25 10.17
N ARG A 95 7.83 5.94 10.32
CA ARG A 95 8.43 5.09 9.29
C ARG A 95 7.71 3.76 9.24
N GLY A 96 7.68 3.18 8.07
CA GLY A 96 7.16 1.83 7.90
C GLY A 96 6.43 1.65 6.59
N ASN A 97 6.21 0.40 6.28
CA ASN A 97 5.36 0.04 5.17
C ASN A 97 4.59 -1.24 5.48
N LEU A 98 3.41 -1.32 4.92
CA LEU A 98 2.60 -2.52 4.88
C LEU A 98 2.56 -3.01 3.44
N GLN A 99 2.86 -4.29 3.26
CA GLN A 99 2.85 -4.96 1.97
C GLN A 99 1.69 -5.93 1.90
N ASP A 100 1.14 -6.10 0.72
CA ASP A 100 0.02 -6.97 0.42
C ASP A 100 0.43 -7.99 -0.66
N ALA A 101 0.69 -9.22 -0.23
CA ALA A 101 0.92 -10.34 -1.12
C ALA A 101 -0.43 -10.98 -1.47
N TYR A 102 -0.81 -11.00 -2.73
CA TYR A 102 -2.10 -11.49 -3.16
C TYR A 102 -2.00 -12.65 -4.16
N ALA A 103 -3.02 -13.50 -4.13
CA ALA A 103 -3.31 -14.50 -5.14
C ALA A 103 -4.79 -14.41 -5.50
N GLY A 104 -5.08 -14.37 -6.79
CA GLY A 104 -6.43 -14.18 -7.29
C GLY A 104 -6.81 -15.16 -8.39
N PHE A 105 -8.11 -15.41 -8.44
CA PHE A 105 -8.74 -16.25 -9.44
C PHE A 105 -9.98 -15.57 -10.00
N ALA A 106 -10.20 -15.71 -11.28
CA ALA A 106 -11.42 -15.28 -11.95
C ALA A 106 -11.99 -16.34 -12.85
N PHE A 107 -13.33 -16.35 -12.93
CA PHE A 107 -14.09 -17.23 -13.81
C PHE A 107 -15.20 -16.45 -14.52
N ALA A 108 -15.34 -16.67 -15.83
CA ALA A 108 -16.38 -16.09 -16.65
C ALA A 108 -17.43 -17.17 -17.03
N PRO A 109 -18.56 -17.28 -16.29
CA PRO A 109 -19.64 -18.20 -16.64
C PRO A 109 -20.24 -17.87 -18.01
N ILE A 110 -20.34 -16.61 -18.36
CA ILE A 110 -20.80 -16.15 -19.68
C ILE A 110 -19.61 -15.52 -20.41
N SER A 111 -19.25 -16.13 -21.52
CA SER A 111 -18.18 -15.64 -22.40
C SER A 111 -18.59 -15.87 -23.86
N SER A 112 -19.25 -14.88 -24.44
CA SER A 112 -19.71 -14.88 -25.83
C SER A 112 -19.18 -13.66 -26.57
N SER A 113 -19.39 -13.59 -27.87
CA SER A 113 -19.01 -12.44 -28.69
C SER A 113 -19.77 -11.15 -28.36
N ARG A 114 -20.96 -11.27 -27.73
CA ARG A 114 -21.81 -10.12 -27.36
C ARG A 114 -21.79 -9.81 -25.87
N SER A 115 -21.65 -10.82 -25.01
CA SER A 115 -21.76 -10.63 -23.57
C SER A 115 -20.67 -11.40 -22.85
N ASN A 116 -20.12 -10.79 -21.83
CA ASN A 116 -19.19 -11.40 -20.90
C ASN A 116 -19.62 -11.06 -19.48
N LEU A 117 -19.75 -12.05 -18.63
CA LEU A 117 -19.95 -11.88 -17.19
C LEU A 117 -18.86 -12.67 -16.50
N SER A 118 -18.14 -12.02 -15.60
CA SER A 118 -17.06 -12.65 -14.85
C SER A 118 -17.12 -12.28 -13.36
N PHE A 119 -16.73 -13.22 -12.55
CA PHE A 119 -16.54 -13.08 -11.10
C PHE A 119 -15.09 -13.41 -10.76
N GLY A 120 -14.59 -12.79 -9.74
CA GLY A 120 -13.24 -13.05 -9.26
C GLY A 120 -13.11 -12.80 -7.77
N ALA A 121 -12.08 -13.40 -7.20
CA ALA A 121 -11.70 -13.20 -5.82
C ALA A 121 -10.17 -13.11 -5.71
N ASN A 122 -9.70 -12.25 -4.84
CA ASN A 122 -8.34 -12.23 -4.32
C ASN A 122 -8.36 -12.72 -2.87
N ILE A 123 -7.39 -13.53 -2.50
CA ILE A 123 -6.97 -13.72 -1.13
C ILE A 123 -5.60 -13.07 -0.97
N SER A 124 -5.42 -12.32 0.09
CA SER A 124 -4.24 -11.52 0.33
C SER A 124 -3.70 -11.72 1.73
N TYR A 125 -2.39 -11.60 1.86
CA TYR A 125 -1.67 -11.58 3.13
C TYR A 125 -1.01 -10.24 3.31
N LEU A 126 -1.58 -9.46 4.23
CA LEU A 126 -1.05 -8.17 4.66
C LEU A 126 0.04 -8.40 5.70
N PHE A 127 1.20 -7.80 5.52
CA PHE A 127 2.31 -7.88 6.48
C PHE A 127 3.16 -6.61 6.46
N GLY A 128 3.82 -6.35 7.58
CA GLY A 128 4.73 -5.22 7.70
C GLY A 128 4.66 -4.55 9.08
N PHE A 129 5.21 -3.35 9.16
CA PHE A 129 5.21 -2.59 10.39
C PHE A 129 5.06 -1.09 10.14
N VAL A 130 4.58 -0.41 11.19
CA VAL A 130 4.57 1.06 11.30
C VAL A 130 5.22 1.41 12.63
N SER A 131 6.19 2.31 12.58
CA SER A 131 6.90 2.83 13.73
C SER A 131 6.67 4.33 13.86
N ASN A 132 6.26 4.77 15.05
CA ASN A 132 6.15 6.17 15.40
C ASN A 132 7.15 6.48 16.51
N GLU A 133 8.03 7.41 16.25
CA GLU A 133 9.08 7.87 17.15
C GLU A 133 8.77 9.29 17.63
N ARG A 134 8.88 9.50 18.92
CA ARG A 134 8.79 10.81 19.56
C ARG A 134 10.03 11.02 20.40
N LYS A 135 10.85 11.99 20.01
CA LYS A 135 12.10 12.34 20.70
C LYS A 135 12.00 13.73 21.29
N SER A 136 12.44 13.90 22.53
CA SER A 136 12.62 15.21 23.16
C SER A 136 14.08 15.42 23.54
N GLU A 137 14.64 16.58 23.24
CA GLU A 137 16.03 16.93 23.50
C GLU A 137 16.09 18.33 24.10
N LEU A 138 16.79 18.51 25.23
CA LEU A 138 17.16 19.82 25.73
C LEU A 138 18.38 20.33 24.97
N LEU A 139 18.30 21.54 24.41
CA LEU A 139 19.34 22.06 23.53
C LEU A 139 20.52 22.69 24.29
N ASN A 140 20.32 23.12 25.55
CA ASN A 140 21.30 23.87 26.33
C ASN A 140 21.86 23.11 27.54
N ALA A 141 21.50 21.83 27.72
CA ALA A 141 21.97 21.04 28.85
C ALA A 141 23.28 20.31 28.52
N GLU A 142 24.26 20.38 29.42
CA GLU A 142 25.54 19.64 29.29
C GLU A 142 25.33 18.12 29.30
N THR A 143 24.31 17.66 29.99
CA THR A 143 23.82 16.29 29.96
C THR A 143 22.44 16.35 29.32
N ASN A 144 22.30 15.89 28.10
CA ASN A 144 21.04 15.95 27.35
C ASN A 144 19.99 14.98 27.98
N PRO A 145 19.20 15.41 28.99
CA PRO A 145 18.15 14.57 29.57
C PRO A 145 16.98 14.54 28.62
N GLY A 146 17.15 13.82 27.51
CA GLY A 146 16.12 13.60 26.51
C GLY A 146 15.29 12.35 26.79
N GLY A 147 14.15 12.28 26.16
CA GLY A 147 13.27 11.10 26.15
C GLY A 147 13.03 10.65 24.71
N LEU A 148 12.98 9.33 24.55
CA LEU A 148 12.60 8.68 23.29
C LEU A 148 11.45 7.72 23.56
N SER A 149 10.33 7.94 22.89
CA SER A 149 9.20 7.00 22.87
C SER A 149 9.11 6.39 21.49
N LEU A 150 9.10 5.09 21.42
CA LEU A 150 8.97 4.30 20.21
C LEU A 150 7.72 3.43 20.29
N ASP A 151 6.77 3.66 19.38
CA ASP A 151 5.57 2.87 19.21
C ASP A 151 5.73 2.05 17.92
N LEU A 152 5.86 0.74 18.03
CA LEU A 152 6.03 -0.17 16.91
C LEU A 152 4.78 -1.06 16.78
N THR A 153 4.05 -0.89 15.69
CA THR A 153 2.90 -1.71 15.31
C THR A 153 3.30 -2.66 14.20
N ARG A 154 3.21 -3.96 14.45
CA ARG A 154 3.37 -4.99 13.42
C ARG A 154 2.01 -5.56 13.06
N LEU A 155 1.74 -5.68 11.76
CA LEU A 155 0.53 -6.26 11.23
C LEU A 155 0.85 -7.52 10.42
N SER A 156 -0.01 -8.54 10.57
CA SER A 156 0.11 -9.81 9.87
C SER A 156 -1.28 -10.44 9.81
N SER A 157 -1.98 -10.32 8.69
CA SER A 157 -3.36 -10.77 8.57
C SER A 157 -3.73 -11.18 7.15
N PHE A 158 -4.63 -12.14 7.04
CA PHE A 158 -5.27 -12.46 5.77
C PHE A 158 -6.50 -11.59 5.57
N HIS A 159 -6.73 -11.21 4.32
CA HIS A 159 -7.94 -10.55 3.88
C HIS A 159 -8.35 -11.00 2.48
N TYR A 160 -9.57 -10.69 2.07
CA TYR A 160 -10.07 -11.07 0.76
C TYR A 160 -10.86 -9.95 0.10
N GLN A 161 -10.87 -9.96 -1.22
CA GLN A 161 -11.57 -9.02 -2.08
C GLN A 161 -12.37 -9.80 -3.12
N LEU A 162 -13.57 -9.34 -3.41
CA LEU A 162 -14.45 -9.92 -4.43
C LEU A 162 -14.65 -8.93 -5.57
N GLY A 163 -14.79 -9.45 -6.78
CA GLY A 163 -15.04 -8.64 -7.95
C GLY A 163 -16.03 -9.25 -8.90
N ALA A 164 -16.80 -8.40 -9.56
CA ALA A 164 -17.66 -8.78 -10.66
C ALA A 164 -17.46 -7.82 -11.84
N HIS A 165 -17.62 -8.33 -13.04
CA HIS A 165 -17.51 -7.54 -14.25
C HIS A 165 -18.50 -8.03 -15.28
N PHE A 166 -19.25 -7.10 -15.86
CA PHE A 166 -20.20 -7.35 -16.92
C PHE A 166 -19.87 -6.49 -18.14
N GLU A 167 -19.87 -7.11 -19.30
CA GLU A 167 -19.70 -6.45 -20.58
C GLU A 167 -20.80 -6.90 -21.53
N HIS A 168 -21.41 -5.93 -22.21
CA HIS A 168 -22.41 -6.19 -23.22
C HIS A 168 -22.25 -5.26 -24.42
N ARG A 169 -22.15 -5.86 -25.61
CA ARG A 169 -22.02 -5.13 -26.87
C ARG A 169 -23.37 -4.92 -27.50
N ILE A 170 -23.74 -3.66 -27.67
CA ILE A 170 -24.98 -3.23 -28.34
C ILE A 170 -24.68 -2.83 -29.77
N GLY A 171 -25.17 -3.63 -30.73
CA GLY A 171 -24.90 -3.37 -32.14
C GLY A 171 -23.42 -3.53 -32.50
N LYS A 172 -22.94 -2.70 -33.44
CA LYS A 172 -21.57 -2.79 -33.96
C LYS A 172 -20.55 -1.88 -33.23
N SER A 173 -21.03 -0.81 -32.60
CA SER A 173 -20.15 0.26 -32.13
C SER A 173 -20.26 0.56 -30.63
N ASN A 174 -21.32 0.16 -29.96
CA ASN A 174 -21.55 0.51 -28.54
C ASN A 174 -21.19 -0.66 -27.59
N LEU A 175 -20.54 -0.33 -26.51
CA LEU A 175 -20.13 -1.25 -25.46
C LEU A 175 -20.57 -0.71 -24.10
N ILE A 176 -21.33 -1.50 -23.35
CA ILE A 176 -21.59 -1.27 -21.94
C ILE A 176 -20.61 -2.11 -21.14
N LEU A 177 -19.92 -1.49 -20.20
CA LEU A 177 -18.97 -2.11 -19.31
C LEU A 177 -19.26 -1.66 -17.88
N VAL A 178 -19.53 -2.62 -16.99
CA VAL A 178 -19.79 -2.39 -15.58
C VAL A 178 -18.87 -3.28 -14.76
N GLY A 179 -18.13 -2.69 -13.83
CA GLY A 179 -17.27 -3.39 -12.89
C GLY A 179 -17.62 -3.02 -11.45
N ILE A 180 -17.66 -3.99 -10.58
CA ILE A 180 -17.87 -3.82 -9.13
C ILE A 180 -16.74 -4.58 -8.43
N SER A 181 -16.15 -3.93 -7.42
CA SER A 181 -15.20 -4.54 -6.49
C SER A 181 -15.64 -4.25 -5.06
N ILE A 182 -15.57 -5.25 -4.20
CA ILE A 182 -15.98 -5.18 -2.81
C ILE A 182 -14.85 -5.71 -1.94
N ASP A 183 -14.41 -4.89 -1.01
CA ASP A 183 -13.54 -5.24 0.10
C ASP A 183 -14.41 -5.25 1.37
N PRO A 184 -14.86 -6.42 1.85
CA PRO A 184 -15.63 -6.50 3.08
C PRO A 184 -14.78 -6.04 4.28
N GLU A 185 -15.44 -5.52 5.30
CA GLU A 185 -14.79 -5.21 6.57
C GLU A 185 -14.19 -6.48 7.18
N GLN A 186 -12.92 -6.39 7.58
CA GLN A 186 -12.16 -7.53 8.11
C GLN A 186 -11.24 -7.04 9.22
N ASP A 187 -11.14 -7.83 10.28
CA ASP A 187 -10.23 -7.55 11.39
C ASP A 187 -8.79 -7.92 11.01
N PHE A 188 -7.87 -6.99 11.28
CA PHE A 188 -6.44 -7.23 11.11
C PHE A 188 -5.78 -7.60 12.43
N ASN A 189 -5.04 -8.70 12.44
CA ASN A 189 -4.23 -9.10 13.56
C ASN A 189 -2.93 -8.29 13.59
N GLY A 190 -2.61 -7.77 14.77
CA GLY A 190 -1.40 -6.99 14.96
C GLY A 190 -0.89 -7.03 16.39
N SER A 191 0.35 -6.68 16.56
CA SER A 191 0.98 -6.47 17.87
C SER A 191 1.47 -5.04 17.98
N LEU A 192 1.23 -4.43 19.14
CA LEU A 192 1.73 -3.11 19.49
C LEU A 192 2.82 -3.28 20.57
N GLU A 193 3.99 -2.75 20.30
CA GLU A 193 5.12 -2.71 21.23
C GLU A 193 5.47 -1.24 21.51
N ASN A 194 5.39 -0.85 22.78
CA ASN A 194 5.74 0.49 23.23
C ASN A 194 7.04 0.43 24.02
N SER A 195 8.01 1.23 23.62
CA SER A 195 9.29 1.36 24.32
C SER A 195 9.55 2.80 24.70
N LEU A 196 9.89 3.04 25.96
CA LEU A 196 10.23 4.35 26.48
C LEU A 196 11.69 4.33 26.98
N TYR A 197 12.48 5.20 26.41
CA TYR A 197 13.89 5.38 26.79
C TYR A 197 14.07 6.77 27.36
N THR A 198 14.77 6.87 28.50
CA THR A 198 15.25 8.13 29.07
C THR A 198 16.76 8.21 28.94
N SER A 199 17.34 9.41 28.99
CA SER A 199 18.79 9.60 28.81
C SER A 199 19.68 8.83 29.79
N ALA A 200 19.13 8.34 30.90
CA ALA A 200 19.83 7.44 31.84
C ALA A 200 20.10 6.03 31.27
N ASN A 201 19.42 5.65 30.17
CA ASN A 201 19.49 4.32 29.57
C ASN A 201 20.10 4.32 28.16
N ILE A 202 20.62 5.47 27.70
CA ILE A 202 21.24 5.61 26.37
C ILE A 202 22.77 5.73 26.57
N ASN A 203 23.41 4.64 26.98
CA ASN A 203 24.86 4.44 26.98
C ASN A 203 25.20 3.24 26.08
#